data_8cc5926ff13ed488d6ec12df6b93da87
#
_entry.id   8cc5926ff13ed488d6ec12df6b93da87
#
_cell.length_a   1.000
_cell.length_b   1.000
_cell.length_c   1.000
_cell.angle_alpha   90.00
_cell.angle_beta   90.00
_cell.angle_gamma   90.00
#
_symmetry.space_group_name_H-M   'P 1'
#
loop_
_entity.id
_entity.type
_entity.pdbx_description
1 polymer ?
#
loop_
_entity_poly.entity_id
_entity_poly.type
_entity_poly.pdbx_seq_one_letter_code
_entity_poly.pdbx_strand_id
1 'polypeptide(L)'
;MNLDYQLDGPEGAPVIVLSNSLGTTCAMWQPQLDALTANFRVLRYDTHGHGKTTKNGKVTLAQLGEDVIALLDHLNIDKALFCGISMGGLTGLWLARFAPERFYAVAVANTAARIGDQSGWLSRARAVRQEGMDVVAAGAADRWFSDAFRQRAPEVVEALCHQLTHSDAEGYAACCEALAAADLRGEVGQIAIPVLIIAGESDPVTTVADANFLH
;
A
#
# COMPACT_ATOMS: atom_id res chain seq x y z
N MET A 1 10.66 6.42 15.85
CA MET A 1 10.00 5.93 14.63
C MET A 1 11.07 5.60 13.60
N ASN A 2 10.98 4.45 12.92
CA ASN A 2 12.00 3.96 11.96
C ASN A 2 11.45 3.75 10.55
N LEU A 3 10.48 4.56 10.13
CA LEU A 3 10.05 4.54 8.73
C LEU A 3 11.00 5.41 7.90
N ASP A 4 11.54 4.85 6.83
CA ASP A 4 12.21 5.63 5.78
C ASP A 4 11.15 6.36 4.96
N TYR A 5 11.33 7.65 4.75
CA TYR A 5 10.36 8.47 4.03
C TYR A 5 11.04 9.54 3.16
N GLN A 6 10.29 10.03 2.21
CA GLN A 6 10.66 11.16 1.34
C GLN A 6 9.53 12.18 1.34
N LEU A 7 9.88 13.46 1.31
CA LEU A 7 8.91 14.56 1.29
C LEU A 7 9.29 15.53 0.16
N ASP A 8 8.54 15.45 -0.92
CA ASP A 8 8.78 16.19 -2.16
C ASP A 8 7.72 17.28 -2.38
N GLY A 9 8.03 18.28 -3.20
CA GLY A 9 7.09 19.34 -3.56
C GLY A 9 7.18 20.59 -2.68
N PRO A 10 6.34 21.62 -2.97
CA PRO A 10 6.48 22.93 -2.36
C PRO A 10 6.13 22.94 -0.88
N GLU A 11 6.91 23.67 -0.09
CA GLU A 11 6.61 23.95 1.31
C GLU A 11 5.29 24.72 1.42
N GLY A 12 4.47 24.35 2.43
CA GLY A 12 3.18 24.98 2.67
C GLY A 12 2.04 24.47 1.78
N ALA A 13 2.29 23.65 0.76
CA ALA A 13 1.25 22.98 0.02
C ALA A 13 0.55 21.90 0.86
N PRO A 14 -0.74 21.57 0.58
CA PRO A 14 -1.42 20.47 1.24
C PRO A 14 -0.64 19.17 1.11
N VAL A 15 -0.52 18.41 2.21
CA VAL A 15 0.20 17.13 2.20
C VAL A 15 -0.67 16.01 1.65
N ILE A 16 -0.10 15.19 0.78
CA ILE A 16 -0.66 13.90 0.38
C ILE A 16 0.30 12.78 0.75
N VAL A 17 -0.19 11.79 1.50
CA VAL A 17 0.57 10.59 1.87
C VAL A 17 0.33 9.50 0.82
N LEU A 18 1.41 8.88 0.32
CA LEU A 18 1.32 7.77 -0.64
C LEU A 18 1.77 6.47 0.02
N SER A 19 0.90 5.47 0.02
CA SER A 19 1.11 4.17 0.66
C SER A 19 1.15 3.02 -0.36
N ASN A 20 2.19 2.21 -0.26
CA ASN A 20 2.62 1.25 -1.27
C ASN A 20 1.83 -0.07 -1.24
N SER A 21 1.92 -0.82 -2.33
CA SER A 21 1.51 -2.22 -2.40
C SER A 21 2.49 -3.12 -1.64
N LEU A 22 2.02 -4.30 -1.23
CA LEU A 22 2.87 -5.35 -0.66
C LEU A 22 4.00 -5.73 -1.64
N GLY A 23 5.22 -5.77 -1.15
CA GLY A 23 6.41 -6.12 -1.93
C GLY A 23 6.98 -4.97 -2.78
N THR A 24 6.51 -3.74 -2.57
CA THR A 24 7.02 -2.55 -3.26
C THR A 24 7.56 -1.52 -2.28
N THR A 25 8.29 -0.53 -2.77
CA THR A 25 8.81 0.60 -1.99
C THR A 25 8.18 1.91 -2.44
N CYS A 26 8.47 2.99 -1.74
CA CYS A 26 8.02 4.35 -2.09
C CYS A 26 8.46 4.79 -3.50
N ALA A 27 9.46 4.12 -4.10
CA ALA A 27 9.91 4.38 -5.46
C ALA A 27 8.85 4.03 -6.53
N MET A 28 7.87 3.15 -6.22
CA MET A 28 6.77 2.86 -7.15
C MET A 28 5.95 4.08 -7.56
N TRP A 29 5.96 5.13 -6.73
CA TRP A 29 5.22 6.37 -6.96
C TRP A 29 5.99 7.40 -7.80
N GLN A 30 7.21 7.07 -8.25
CA GLN A 30 8.04 8.00 -9.04
C GLN A 30 7.31 8.57 -10.27
N PRO A 31 6.53 7.78 -11.05
CA PRO A 31 5.81 8.30 -12.22
C PRO A 31 4.71 9.33 -11.90
N GLN A 32 4.21 9.38 -10.67
CA GLN A 32 3.15 10.32 -10.26
C GLN A 32 3.70 11.62 -9.67
N LEU A 33 5.00 11.69 -9.36
CA LEU A 33 5.56 12.82 -8.61
C LEU A 33 5.42 14.15 -9.33
N ASP A 34 5.77 14.22 -10.60
CA ASP A 34 5.71 15.49 -11.36
C ASP A 34 4.29 16.08 -11.35
N ALA A 35 3.28 15.23 -11.50
CA ALA A 35 1.89 15.67 -11.49
C ALA A 35 1.42 16.07 -10.08
N LEU A 36 1.82 15.32 -9.05
CA LEU A 36 1.38 15.56 -7.68
C LEU A 36 2.12 16.76 -7.05
N THR A 37 3.42 16.88 -7.25
CA THR A 37 4.23 17.96 -6.67
C THR A 37 3.92 19.33 -7.25
N ALA A 38 3.18 19.40 -8.37
CA ALA A 38 2.66 20.66 -8.88
C ALA A 38 1.69 21.35 -7.90
N ASN A 39 0.97 20.57 -7.06
CA ASN A 39 -0.07 21.10 -6.18
C ASN A 39 0.02 20.59 -4.72
N PHE A 40 0.80 19.55 -4.45
CA PHE A 40 0.89 18.91 -3.15
C PHE A 40 2.32 18.80 -2.66
N ARG A 41 2.47 18.76 -1.35
CA ARG A 41 3.64 18.23 -0.69
C ARG A 41 3.46 16.72 -0.53
N VAL A 42 4.23 15.92 -1.27
CA VAL A 42 4.06 14.48 -1.40
C VAL A 42 4.93 13.76 -0.37
N LEU A 43 4.30 13.08 0.58
CA LEU A 43 4.93 12.23 1.58
C LEU A 43 4.86 10.77 1.13
N ARG A 44 6.01 10.16 0.85
CA ARG A 44 6.14 8.74 0.49
C ARG A 44 6.96 8.04 1.55
N TYR A 45 6.62 6.81 1.89
CA TYR A 45 7.33 6.05 2.92
C TYR A 45 7.44 4.58 2.56
N ASP A 46 8.43 3.91 3.10
CA ASP A 46 8.55 2.46 3.03
C ASP A 46 7.84 1.81 4.22
N THR A 47 6.95 0.88 3.93
CA THR A 47 6.22 0.09 4.94
C THR A 47 7.18 -0.81 5.71
N HIS A 48 6.84 -1.20 6.92
CA HIS A 48 7.60 -2.18 7.73
C HIS A 48 8.07 -3.38 6.91
N GLY A 49 9.38 -3.69 7.00
CA GLY A 49 10.01 -4.79 6.30
C GLY A 49 10.14 -4.60 4.78
N HIS A 50 9.94 -3.37 4.28
CA HIS A 50 10.12 -3.02 2.87
C HIS A 50 11.14 -1.88 2.73
N GLY A 51 11.85 -1.89 1.61
CA GLY A 51 12.82 -0.86 1.29
C GLY A 51 13.87 -0.69 2.38
N LYS A 52 13.98 0.53 2.90
CA LYS A 52 14.92 0.87 3.98
C LYS A 52 14.29 0.81 5.38
N THR A 53 12.99 0.55 5.47
CA THR A 53 12.30 0.42 6.75
C THR A 53 12.47 -0.99 7.30
N THR A 54 13.17 -1.12 8.43
CA THR A 54 13.35 -2.42 9.09
C THR A 54 12.06 -2.87 9.78
N LYS A 55 11.83 -4.18 9.80
CA LYS A 55 10.72 -4.78 10.56
C LYS A 55 11.03 -4.74 12.04
N ASN A 56 10.14 -4.18 12.84
CA ASN A 56 10.17 -4.21 14.29
C ASN A 56 8.86 -4.80 14.83
N GLY A 57 8.94 -6.01 15.41
CA GLY A 57 7.79 -6.66 16.02
C GLY A 57 6.78 -7.27 15.05
N LYS A 58 5.54 -7.44 15.54
CA LYS A 58 4.42 -8.00 14.79
C LYS A 58 3.80 -6.90 13.92
N VAL A 59 3.59 -7.19 12.64
CA VAL A 59 2.86 -6.30 11.73
C VAL A 59 1.37 -6.67 11.76
N THR A 60 0.52 -5.66 11.93
CA THR A 60 -0.95 -5.78 11.81
C THR A 60 -1.48 -4.61 10.97
N LEU A 61 -2.70 -4.71 10.47
CA LEU A 61 -3.32 -3.59 9.74
C LEU A 61 -3.42 -2.33 10.61
N ALA A 62 -3.76 -2.48 11.90
CA ALA A 62 -3.77 -1.37 12.85
C ALA A 62 -2.39 -0.73 12.98
N GLN A 63 -1.32 -1.54 13.11
CA GLN A 63 0.04 -1.04 13.17
C GLN A 63 0.42 -0.26 11.90
N LEU A 64 0.04 -0.74 10.70
CA LEU A 64 0.29 -0.02 9.44
C LEU A 64 -0.39 1.36 9.43
N GLY A 65 -1.60 1.46 9.96
CA GLY A 65 -2.30 2.74 10.10
C GLY A 65 -1.66 3.65 11.16
N GLU A 66 -1.36 3.11 12.34
CA GLU A 66 -0.70 3.84 13.43
C GLU A 66 0.67 4.39 13.03
N ASP A 67 1.41 3.66 12.19
CA ASP A 67 2.70 4.11 11.66
C ASP A 67 2.55 5.37 10.78
N VAL A 68 1.49 5.44 9.98
CA VAL A 68 1.19 6.66 9.19
C VAL A 68 0.87 7.82 10.11
N ILE A 69 0.05 7.60 11.15
CA ILE A 69 -0.28 8.64 12.14
C ILE A 69 1.00 9.12 12.85
N ALA A 70 1.83 8.20 13.31
CA ALA A 70 3.09 8.53 13.97
C ALA A 70 4.07 9.28 13.03
N LEU A 71 4.06 8.98 11.72
CA LEU A 71 4.83 9.71 10.73
C LEU A 71 4.33 11.14 10.55
N LEU A 72 3.01 11.35 10.49
CA LEU A 72 2.39 12.66 10.45
C LEU A 72 2.74 13.48 11.71
N ASP A 73 2.66 12.86 12.89
CA ASP A 73 3.02 13.50 14.17
C ASP A 73 4.49 13.91 14.20
N HIS A 74 5.39 13.03 13.76
CA HIS A 74 6.82 13.31 13.68
C HIS A 74 7.13 14.52 12.78
N LEU A 75 6.36 14.69 11.71
CA LEU A 75 6.52 15.78 10.74
C LEU A 75 5.70 17.03 11.11
N ASN A 76 4.99 17.01 12.25
CA ASN A 76 4.06 18.07 12.68
C ASN A 76 2.99 18.38 11.61
N ILE A 77 2.45 17.34 10.99
CA ILE A 77 1.36 17.42 10.01
C ILE A 77 0.06 17.03 10.70
N ASP A 78 -0.81 18.00 10.99
CA ASP A 78 -2.06 17.76 11.68
C ASP A 78 -3.04 16.96 10.83
N LYS A 79 -3.14 17.31 9.54
CA LYS A 79 -4.11 16.71 8.63
C LYS A 79 -3.58 16.64 7.19
N ALA A 80 -3.84 15.52 6.50
CA ALA A 80 -3.35 15.26 5.15
C ALA A 80 -4.44 14.67 4.24
N LEU A 81 -4.15 14.57 2.95
CA LEU A 81 -4.78 13.64 2.03
C LEU A 81 -4.03 12.30 2.09
N PHE A 82 -4.69 11.22 1.74
CA PHE A 82 -4.05 9.91 1.67
C PHE A 82 -4.40 9.23 0.34
N CYS A 83 -3.43 8.57 -0.26
CA CYS A 83 -3.64 7.69 -1.41
C CYS A 83 -2.85 6.40 -1.20
N GLY A 84 -3.52 5.25 -1.28
CA GLY A 84 -2.89 3.95 -1.13
C GLY A 84 -3.34 2.95 -2.17
N ILE A 85 -2.44 2.02 -2.51
CA ILE A 85 -2.74 0.93 -3.45
C ILE A 85 -2.63 -0.42 -2.75
N SER A 86 -3.57 -1.34 -3.01
CA SER A 86 -3.56 -2.71 -2.48
C SER A 86 -3.48 -2.70 -0.94
N MET A 87 -2.44 -3.26 -0.33
CA MET A 87 -2.20 -3.18 1.13
C MET A 87 -2.21 -1.72 1.63
N GLY A 88 -1.61 -0.78 0.89
CA GLY A 88 -1.68 0.64 1.21
C GLY A 88 -3.09 1.21 1.11
N GLY A 89 -3.91 0.72 0.17
CA GLY A 89 -5.33 1.07 0.07
C GLY A 89 -6.13 0.55 1.26
N LEU A 90 -5.88 -0.69 1.69
CA LEU A 90 -6.51 -1.26 2.89
C LEU A 90 -6.09 -0.48 4.16
N THR A 91 -4.83 -0.04 4.24
CA THR A 91 -4.36 0.87 5.28
C THR A 91 -5.13 2.20 5.23
N GLY A 92 -5.38 2.75 4.04
CA GLY A 92 -6.20 3.95 3.85
C GLY A 92 -7.64 3.78 4.34
N LEU A 93 -8.27 2.64 4.10
CA LEU A 93 -9.61 2.33 4.64
C LEU A 93 -9.59 2.26 6.17
N TRP A 94 -8.56 1.66 6.76
CA TRP A 94 -8.38 1.64 8.22
C TRP A 94 -8.24 3.06 8.79
N LEU A 95 -7.41 3.90 8.15
CA LEU A 95 -7.22 5.30 8.55
C LEU A 95 -8.51 6.11 8.44
N ALA A 96 -9.25 5.96 7.34
CA ALA A 96 -10.52 6.63 7.13
C ALA A 96 -11.57 6.25 8.19
N ARG A 97 -11.50 5.03 8.72
CA ARG A 97 -12.42 4.51 9.74
C ARG A 97 -12.02 4.88 11.16
N PHE A 98 -10.73 4.75 11.51
CA PHE A 98 -10.27 4.82 12.89
C PHE A 98 -9.51 6.11 13.26
N ALA A 99 -9.12 6.91 12.25
CA ALA A 99 -8.48 8.22 12.44
C ALA A 99 -9.00 9.29 11.45
N PRO A 100 -10.34 9.43 11.27
CA PRO A 100 -10.89 10.32 10.24
C PRO A 100 -10.53 11.79 10.44
N GLU A 101 -10.23 12.21 11.66
CA GLU A 101 -9.83 13.59 11.98
C GLU A 101 -8.47 13.96 11.37
N ARG A 102 -7.63 12.98 11.04
CA ARG A 102 -6.28 13.18 10.47
C ARG A 102 -6.28 13.30 8.94
N PHE A 103 -7.42 13.05 8.28
CA PHE A 103 -7.48 13.03 6.83
C PHE A 103 -8.64 13.87 6.28
N TYR A 104 -8.37 14.66 5.23
CA TYR A 104 -9.41 15.40 4.50
C TYR A 104 -10.23 14.46 3.61
N ALA A 105 -9.56 13.54 2.95
CA ALA A 105 -10.11 12.51 2.08
C ALA A 105 -9.08 11.40 1.88
N VAL A 106 -9.54 10.22 1.47
CA VAL A 106 -8.70 9.06 1.18
C VAL A 106 -8.98 8.56 -0.24
N ALA A 107 -7.94 8.32 -1.03
CA ALA A 107 -8.03 7.59 -2.28
C ALA A 107 -7.50 6.17 -2.08
N VAL A 108 -8.26 5.18 -2.51
CA VAL A 108 -7.86 3.77 -2.43
C VAL A 108 -7.91 3.14 -3.82
N ALA A 109 -6.79 2.58 -4.25
CA ALA A 109 -6.64 1.98 -5.56
C ALA A 109 -6.40 0.48 -5.45
N ASN A 110 -7.05 -0.31 -6.29
CA ASN A 110 -6.81 -1.75 -6.40
C ASN A 110 -6.74 -2.43 -5.02
N THR A 111 -7.79 -2.26 -4.22
CA THR A 111 -7.89 -2.77 -2.86
C THR A 111 -9.29 -3.32 -2.56
N ALA A 112 -9.46 -3.88 -1.38
CA ALA A 112 -10.72 -4.42 -0.90
C ALA A 112 -10.84 -4.23 0.62
N ALA A 113 -12.04 -4.30 1.19
CA ALA A 113 -12.25 -4.34 2.64
C ALA A 113 -11.61 -5.60 3.29
N ARG A 114 -11.42 -6.64 2.49
CA ARG A 114 -10.61 -7.83 2.79
C ARG A 114 -9.96 -8.29 1.50
N ILE A 115 -8.63 -8.33 1.46
CA ILE A 115 -7.87 -8.75 0.27
C ILE A 115 -7.60 -10.26 0.37
N GLY A 116 -8.15 -11.05 -0.58
CA GLY A 116 -7.96 -12.49 -0.63
C GLY A 116 -8.51 -13.22 0.60
N ASP A 117 -7.90 -14.35 0.94
CA ASP A 117 -8.29 -15.18 2.08
C ASP A 117 -7.11 -15.48 3.02
N GLN A 118 -7.45 -15.83 4.26
CA GLN A 118 -6.47 -16.08 5.32
C GLN A 118 -5.50 -17.20 4.96
N SER A 119 -6.01 -18.30 4.40
CA SER A 119 -5.20 -19.49 4.12
C SER A 119 -4.17 -19.23 3.03
N GLY A 120 -4.56 -18.50 1.99
CA GLY A 120 -3.69 -18.08 0.90
C GLY A 120 -2.54 -17.19 1.37
N TRP A 121 -2.86 -16.18 2.19
CA TRP A 121 -1.83 -15.30 2.75
C TRP A 121 -0.86 -16.01 3.70
N LEU A 122 -1.37 -16.89 4.58
CA LEU A 122 -0.52 -17.68 5.48
C LEU A 122 0.35 -18.69 4.70
N SER A 123 -0.16 -19.28 3.63
CA SER A 123 0.62 -20.16 2.75
C SER A 123 1.73 -19.37 2.05
N ARG A 124 1.44 -18.17 1.57
CA ARG A 124 2.44 -17.29 0.94
C ARG A 124 3.51 -16.86 1.94
N ALA A 125 3.14 -16.49 3.16
CA ALA A 125 4.10 -16.17 4.22
C ALA A 125 5.06 -17.33 4.50
N ARG A 126 4.55 -18.57 4.57
CA ARG A 126 5.38 -19.76 4.76
C ARG A 126 6.31 -20.01 3.57
N ALA A 127 5.79 -19.91 2.35
CA ALA A 127 6.56 -20.15 1.13
C ALA A 127 7.76 -19.20 1.03
N VAL A 128 7.55 -17.89 1.24
CA VAL A 128 8.67 -16.92 1.15
C VAL A 128 9.70 -17.10 2.26
N ARG A 129 9.31 -17.56 3.46
CA ARG A 129 10.27 -17.90 4.54
C ARG A 129 11.10 -19.13 4.22
N GLN A 130 10.54 -20.11 3.53
CA GLN A 130 11.19 -21.39 3.21
C GLN A 130 12.02 -21.32 1.93
N GLU A 131 11.52 -20.64 0.91
CA GLU A 131 12.03 -20.69 -0.45
C GLU A 131 12.57 -19.33 -0.96
N GLY A 132 12.35 -18.25 -0.17
CA GLY A 132 12.75 -16.90 -0.55
C GLY A 132 11.73 -16.19 -1.43
N MET A 133 12.08 -14.97 -1.87
CA MET A 133 11.18 -14.09 -2.60
C MET A 133 10.91 -14.52 -4.05
N ASP A 134 11.73 -15.39 -4.63
CA ASP A 134 11.57 -15.85 -6.01
C ASP A 134 10.22 -16.52 -6.26
N VAL A 135 9.67 -17.23 -5.26
CA VAL A 135 8.38 -17.91 -5.36
C VAL A 135 7.19 -16.97 -5.62
N VAL A 136 7.30 -15.72 -5.19
CA VAL A 136 6.26 -14.71 -5.41
C VAL A 136 6.61 -13.77 -6.56
N ALA A 137 7.89 -13.54 -6.81
CA ALA A 137 8.38 -12.71 -7.91
C ALA A 137 8.07 -13.33 -9.27
N ALA A 138 8.17 -14.66 -9.40
CA ALA A 138 7.92 -15.38 -10.66
C ALA A 138 6.56 -15.09 -11.31
N GLY A 139 5.51 -14.80 -10.51
CA GLY A 139 4.18 -14.46 -11.03
C GLY A 139 3.76 -13.00 -10.80
N ALA A 140 4.69 -12.13 -10.38
CA ALA A 140 4.34 -10.76 -10.00
C ALA A 140 3.91 -9.92 -11.20
N ALA A 141 4.59 -10.05 -12.33
CA ALA A 141 4.26 -9.32 -13.56
C ALA A 141 2.82 -9.56 -14.00
N ASP A 142 2.35 -10.81 -13.98
CA ASP A 142 0.99 -11.18 -14.40
C ASP A 142 -0.08 -10.69 -13.41
N ARG A 143 0.26 -10.61 -12.14
CA ARG A 143 -0.66 -10.12 -11.09
C ARG A 143 -0.77 -8.60 -11.05
N TRP A 144 0.31 -7.89 -11.41
CA TRP A 144 0.42 -6.44 -11.21
C TRP A 144 0.10 -5.63 -12.46
N PHE A 145 0.32 -6.21 -13.64
CA PHE A 145 0.24 -5.46 -14.89
C PHE A 145 -0.58 -6.19 -15.95
N SER A 146 -1.37 -5.43 -16.71
CA SER A 146 -2.06 -5.95 -17.89
C SER A 146 -1.04 -6.33 -18.98
N ASP A 147 -1.41 -7.24 -19.87
CA ASP A 147 -0.60 -7.64 -21.01
C ASP A 147 -0.13 -6.44 -21.85
N ALA A 148 -1.06 -5.51 -22.10
CA ALA A 148 -0.77 -4.30 -22.87
C ALA A 148 0.29 -3.42 -22.17
N PHE A 149 0.25 -3.31 -20.84
CA PHE A 149 1.26 -2.56 -20.11
C PHE A 149 2.62 -3.27 -20.14
N ARG A 150 2.64 -4.58 -19.93
CA ARG A 150 3.87 -5.38 -19.99
C ARG A 150 4.59 -5.27 -21.33
N GLN A 151 3.82 -5.19 -22.41
CA GLN A 151 4.37 -4.98 -23.77
C GLN A 151 4.87 -3.55 -23.99
N ARG A 152 4.18 -2.55 -23.44
CA ARG A 152 4.50 -1.12 -23.63
C ARG A 152 5.68 -0.64 -22.79
N ALA A 153 5.83 -1.16 -21.58
CA ALA A 153 6.83 -0.71 -20.60
C ALA A 153 7.52 -1.89 -19.89
N PRO A 154 8.15 -2.81 -20.63
CA PRO A 154 8.76 -4.01 -20.05
C PRO A 154 9.85 -3.69 -19.01
N GLU A 155 10.60 -2.62 -19.21
CA GLU A 155 11.64 -2.17 -18.28
C GLU A 155 11.09 -1.74 -16.91
N VAL A 156 9.90 -1.14 -16.86
CA VAL A 156 9.24 -0.77 -15.61
C VAL A 156 8.78 -2.02 -14.86
N VAL A 157 8.21 -2.97 -15.59
CA VAL A 157 7.76 -4.26 -15.04
C VAL A 157 8.95 -5.04 -14.48
N GLU A 158 10.04 -5.14 -15.24
CA GLU A 158 11.26 -5.82 -14.83
C GLU A 158 11.88 -5.19 -13.58
N ALA A 159 11.98 -3.86 -13.54
CA ALA A 159 12.51 -3.14 -12.39
C ALA A 159 11.71 -3.41 -11.10
N LEU A 160 10.37 -3.41 -11.16
CA LEU A 160 9.53 -3.68 -10.00
C LEU A 160 9.57 -5.15 -9.58
N CYS A 161 9.61 -6.10 -10.52
CA CYS A 161 9.78 -7.52 -10.22
C CYS A 161 11.16 -7.80 -9.61
N HIS A 162 12.23 -7.18 -10.13
CA HIS A 162 13.57 -7.26 -9.58
C HIS A 162 13.62 -6.71 -8.13
N GLN A 163 12.96 -5.58 -7.87
CA GLN A 163 12.86 -5.03 -6.52
C GLN A 163 12.17 -6.00 -5.56
N LEU A 164 11.08 -6.65 -5.99
CA LEU A 164 10.37 -7.65 -5.20
C LEU A 164 11.28 -8.84 -4.85
N THR A 165 12.05 -9.35 -5.82
CA THR A 165 12.99 -10.47 -5.60
C THR A 165 14.04 -10.15 -4.52
N HIS A 166 14.44 -8.87 -4.40
CA HIS A 166 15.44 -8.42 -3.43
C HIS A 166 14.84 -7.87 -2.12
N SER A 167 13.51 -8.00 -1.94
CA SER A 167 12.85 -7.58 -0.71
C SER A 167 13.15 -8.53 0.45
N ASP A 168 13.06 -8.02 1.69
CA ASP A 168 13.19 -8.84 2.89
C ASP A 168 12.04 -9.85 2.99
N ALA A 169 12.35 -11.14 2.91
CA ALA A 169 11.38 -12.23 2.96
C ALA A 169 10.59 -12.25 4.27
N GLU A 170 11.25 -11.94 5.41
CA GLU A 170 10.56 -11.91 6.71
C GLU A 170 9.63 -10.71 6.83
N GLY A 171 10.03 -9.53 6.33
CA GLY A 171 9.18 -8.35 6.27
C GLY A 171 7.97 -8.56 5.37
N TYR A 172 8.18 -9.14 4.20
CA TYR A 172 7.10 -9.51 3.28
C TYR A 172 6.13 -10.53 3.92
N ALA A 173 6.66 -11.59 4.55
CA ALA A 173 5.86 -12.61 5.21
C ALA A 173 5.03 -12.03 6.37
N ALA A 174 5.60 -11.14 7.17
CA ALA A 174 4.88 -10.48 8.25
C ALA A 174 3.70 -9.61 7.73
N CYS A 175 3.88 -8.93 6.59
CA CYS A 175 2.78 -8.20 5.94
C CYS A 175 1.73 -9.16 5.35
N CYS A 176 2.11 -10.34 4.83
CA CYS A 176 1.15 -11.38 4.46
C CYS A 176 0.31 -11.84 5.67
N GLU A 177 0.93 -12.02 6.84
CA GLU A 177 0.20 -12.37 8.07
C GLU A 177 -0.74 -11.24 8.53
N ALA A 178 -0.35 -9.98 8.36
CA ALA A 178 -1.23 -8.83 8.61
C ALA A 178 -2.45 -8.86 7.68
N LEU A 179 -2.25 -9.13 6.38
CA LEU A 179 -3.34 -9.27 5.41
C LEU A 179 -4.24 -10.48 5.70
N ALA A 180 -3.66 -11.60 6.15
CA ALA A 180 -4.40 -12.79 6.56
C ALA A 180 -5.41 -12.52 7.68
N ALA A 181 -5.08 -11.61 8.58
CA ALA A 181 -5.90 -11.24 9.73
C ALA A 181 -6.82 -10.03 9.46
N ALA A 182 -6.57 -9.27 8.41
CA ALA A 182 -7.28 -8.03 8.12
C ALA A 182 -8.66 -8.29 7.51
N ASP A 183 -9.70 -7.72 8.13
CA ASP A 183 -11.07 -7.76 7.61
C ASP A 183 -11.81 -6.48 8.07
N LEU A 184 -12.04 -5.56 7.15
CA LEU A 184 -12.77 -4.32 7.39
C LEU A 184 -14.21 -4.34 6.85
N ARG A 185 -14.73 -5.50 6.41
CA ARG A 185 -16.07 -5.58 5.80
C ARG A 185 -17.19 -5.10 6.73
N GLY A 186 -17.04 -5.30 8.04
CA GLY A 186 -17.96 -4.78 9.03
C GLY A 186 -17.75 -3.32 9.42
N GLU A 187 -16.67 -2.70 8.96
CA GLU A 187 -16.22 -1.37 9.39
C GLU A 187 -16.39 -0.29 8.30
N VAL A 188 -16.24 -0.65 7.02
CA VAL A 188 -16.20 0.33 5.91
C VAL A 188 -17.48 1.14 5.80
N GLY A 189 -18.64 0.59 6.14
CA GLY A 189 -19.92 1.31 6.17
C GLY A 189 -20.01 2.43 7.23
N GLN A 190 -19.02 2.52 8.12
CA GLN A 190 -18.93 3.56 9.16
C GLN A 190 -17.91 4.66 8.81
N ILE A 191 -17.30 4.61 7.63
CA ILE A 191 -16.39 5.66 7.16
C ILE A 191 -17.20 6.93 6.87
N ALA A 192 -16.81 8.05 7.48
CA ALA A 192 -17.54 9.32 7.40
C ALA A 192 -16.84 10.40 6.57
N ILE A 193 -15.60 10.16 6.13
CA ILE A 193 -14.86 11.09 5.28
C ILE A 193 -14.94 10.67 3.81
N PRO A 194 -14.72 11.58 2.84
CA PRO A 194 -14.75 11.24 1.43
C PRO A 194 -13.71 10.17 1.08
N VAL A 195 -14.15 9.15 0.32
CA VAL A 195 -13.28 8.10 -0.22
C VAL A 195 -13.41 8.04 -1.73
N LEU A 196 -12.30 8.18 -2.45
CA LEU A 196 -12.20 7.90 -3.88
C LEU A 196 -11.76 6.45 -4.06
N ILE A 197 -12.53 5.67 -4.81
CA ILE A 197 -12.23 4.26 -5.10
C ILE A 197 -11.79 4.15 -6.56
N ILE A 198 -10.62 3.54 -6.79
CA ILE A 198 -10.05 3.30 -8.12
C ILE A 198 -9.84 1.80 -8.27
N ALA A 199 -10.37 1.22 -9.33
CA ALA A 199 -10.22 -0.21 -9.64
C ALA A 199 -9.70 -0.42 -11.06
N GLY A 200 -8.75 -1.33 -11.22
CA GLY A 200 -8.33 -1.83 -12.52
C GLY A 200 -9.33 -2.88 -13.01
N GLU A 201 -9.88 -2.70 -14.22
CA GLU A 201 -10.85 -3.64 -14.80
C GLU A 201 -10.31 -5.07 -14.94
N SER A 202 -9.01 -5.20 -15.18
CA SER A 202 -8.33 -6.48 -15.37
C SER A 202 -7.57 -6.97 -14.13
N ASP A 203 -7.79 -6.38 -12.96
CA ASP A 203 -7.11 -6.81 -11.74
C ASP A 203 -7.64 -8.17 -11.25
N PRO A 204 -6.80 -9.22 -11.22
CA PRO A 204 -7.22 -10.55 -10.78
C PRO A 204 -7.21 -10.71 -9.25
N VAL A 205 -6.65 -9.76 -8.51
CA VAL A 205 -6.43 -9.85 -7.05
C VAL A 205 -7.50 -9.07 -6.29
N THR A 206 -7.72 -7.81 -6.69
CA THR A 206 -8.75 -6.92 -6.13
C THR A 206 -9.65 -6.46 -7.26
N THR A 207 -10.79 -7.11 -7.34
CA THR A 207 -11.67 -7.03 -8.49
C THR A 207 -12.56 -5.79 -8.49
N VAL A 208 -13.21 -5.51 -9.63
CA VAL A 208 -14.28 -4.49 -9.70
C VAL A 208 -15.41 -4.79 -8.70
N ALA A 209 -15.67 -6.08 -8.40
CA ALA A 209 -16.68 -6.46 -7.39
C ALA A 209 -16.27 -6.01 -5.98
N ASP A 210 -14.96 -6.07 -5.65
CA ASP A 210 -14.45 -5.55 -4.38
C ASP A 210 -14.60 -4.03 -4.29
N ALA A 211 -14.33 -3.31 -5.39
CA ALA A 211 -14.56 -1.87 -5.46
C ALA A 211 -16.03 -1.50 -5.31
N ASN A 212 -16.94 -2.25 -5.94
CA ASN A 212 -18.38 -2.05 -5.79
C ASN A 212 -18.87 -2.33 -4.36
N PHE A 213 -18.22 -3.24 -3.63
CA PHE A 213 -18.52 -3.46 -2.21
C PHE A 213 -18.14 -2.26 -1.33
N LEU A 214 -17.09 -1.52 -1.71
CA LEU A 214 -16.64 -0.33 -0.99
C LEU A 214 -17.49 0.92 -1.28
N HIS A 215 -18.18 0.94 -2.43
CA HIS A 215 -19.05 2.04 -2.87
C HIS A 215 -20.40 1.98 -2.16
#